data_7bbfc908b0b813d6caa05202d2ce6b8a
#
_entry.id   7bbfc908b0b813d6caa05202d2ce6b8a
#
_cell.length_a   1.000
_cell.length_b   1.000
_cell.length_c   1.000
_cell.angle_alpha   90.00
_cell.angle_beta   90.00
_cell.angle_gamma   90.00
#
_symmetry.space_group_name_H-M   'P 1'
#
loop_
_entity.id
_entity.type
_entity.pdbx_description
1 polymer ?
#
loop_
_entity_poly.entity_id
_entity_poly.type
_entity_poly.pdbx_seq_one_letter_code
_entity_poly.pdbx_strand_id
1 'polypeptide(L)'
;MNEFISKKNNLLTKDECDKIIDWSFSNRPMDEGITKTEGYSSVALFEKDLIESPQLYSLQRAIAELKNLYIEEYPELNKYVNPWALDYVRIKWWKPGDHYSVWHSEHSPEEQQTLIRVAQFLIYLSDNDAYTHFKRHDSVKSKCGCGIMFPAYYTHTHKGSICKKGLNRFIASGYFVFLPPYPPYQV
;
A
#
# COMPACT_ATOMS: atom_id res chain seq x y z
N MET A 1 -15.01 -15.18 -1.92
CA MET A 1 -13.76 -15.82 -2.39
C MET A 1 -12.75 -14.69 -2.59
N ASN A 2 -11.60 -14.76 -1.93
CA ASN A 2 -10.58 -13.69 -2.00
C ASN A 2 -9.44 -14.11 -2.94
N GLU A 3 -9.78 -14.35 -4.20
CA GLU A 3 -8.79 -14.71 -5.22
C GLU A 3 -7.75 -13.60 -5.40
N PHE A 4 -6.49 -13.97 -5.41
CA PHE A 4 -5.33 -13.08 -5.57
C PHE A 4 -5.21 -11.98 -4.51
N ILE A 5 -5.81 -12.16 -3.33
CA ILE A 5 -5.58 -11.28 -2.17
C ILE A 5 -4.88 -12.08 -1.07
N SER A 6 -3.58 -11.92 -0.96
CA SER A 6 -2.82 -12.44 0.19
C SER A 6 -3.01 -11.55 1.40
N LYS A 7 -3.15 -12.16 2.57
CA LYS A 7 -3.30 -11.46 3.84
C LYS A 7 -2.39 -12.08 4.89
N LYS A 8 -1.63 -11.25 5.58
CA LYS A 8 -0.79 -11.64 6.71
C LYS A 8 -1.09 -10.78 7.93
N ASN A 9 -1.37 -11.43 9.06
CA ASN A 9 -1.51 -10.77 10.35
C ASN A 9 -0.15 -10.70 11.04
N ASN A 10 0.01 -9.73 11.95
CA ASN A 10 1.21 -9.59 12.79
C ASN A 10 2.53 -9.43 11.98
N LEU A 11 2.48 -8.75 10.84
CA LEU A 11 3.66 -8.32 10.10
C LEU A 11 4.50 -7.33 10.91
N LEU A 12 3.81 -6.46 11.65
CA LEU A 12 4.38 -5.46 12.54
C LEU A 12 3.75 -5.58 13.93
N THR A 13 4.53 -5.32 14.94
CA THR A 13 4.03 -5.07 16.30
C THR A 13 3.43 -3.67 16.39
N LYS A 14 2.66 -3.40 17.47
CA LYS A 14 2.12 -2.05 17.72
C LYS A 14 3.24 -1.01 17.88
N ASP A 15 4.31 -1.35 18.58
CA ASP A 15 5.47 -0.47 18.77
C ASP A 15 6.18 -0.13 17.45
N GLU A 16 6.34 -1.11 16.57
CA GLU A 16 6.90 -0.87 15.23
C GLU A 16 5.99 0.04 14.39
N CYS A 17 4.67 -0.16 14.46
CA CYS A 17 3.71 0.72 13.78
C CYS A 17 3.80 2.16 14.30
N ASP A 18 3.88 2.35 15.60
CA ASP A 18 4.00 3.68 16.22
C ASP A 18 5.30 4.37 15.79
N LYS A 19 6.43 3.68 15.79
CA LYS A 19 7.71 4.22 15.31
C LYS A 19 7.67 4.66 13.85
N ILE A 20 6.98 3.93 13.00
CA ILE A 20 6.80 4.29 11.58
C ILE A 20 5.94 5.56 11.46
N ILE A 21 4.86 5.64 12.25
CA ILE A 21 3.99 6.83 12.28
C ILE A 21 4.77 8.05 12.78
N ASP A 22 5.47 7.93 13.89
CA ASP A 22 6.26 9.03 14.48
C ASP A 22 7.35 9.51 13.52
N TRP A 23 8.00 8.58 12.81
CA TRP A 23 8.98 8.92 11.79
C TRP A 23 8.36 9.78 10.69
N SER A 24 7.14 9.43 10.23
CA SER A 24 6.47 10.15 9.15
C SER A 24 6.14 11.59 9.52
N PHE A 25 5.77 11.86 10.76
CA PHE A 25 5.50 13.21 11.24
C PHE A 25 6.79 14.04 11.48
N SER A 26 7.89 13.37 11.85
CA SER A 26 9.12 14.06 12.28
C SER A 26 10.04 14.41 11.11
N ASN A 27 9.99 13.69 10.00
CA ASN A 27 11.01 13.76 8.96
C ASN A 27 10.57 14.44 7.67
N ARG A 28 9.26 14.61 7.45
CA ARG A 28 8.75 15.29 6.25
C ARG A 28 7.46 16.04 6.53
N PRO A 29 7.26 17.20 5.86
CA PRO A 29 5.95 17.80 5.83
C PRO A 29 4.98 16.80 5.17
N MET A 30 3.84 16.60 5.77
CA MET A 30 2.78 15.81 5.15
C MET A 30 2.24 16.61 3.96
N ASP A 31 2.37 16.04 2.77
CA ASP A 31 1.65 16.56 1.62
C ASP A 31 0.16 16.42 1.89
N GLU A 32 -0.50 17.55 2.09
CA GLU A 32 -1.94 17.59 2.07
C GLU A 32 -2.39 17.40 0.62
N GLY A 33 -2.50 16.15 0.22
CA GLY A 33 -3.10 15.76 -1.05
C GLY A 33 -4.58 16.04 -1.01
N ILE A 34 -4.92 17.32 -1.02
CA ILE A 34 -6.29 17.78 -1.01
C ILE A 34 -6.79 17.81 -2.46
N THR A 35 -7.20 16.68 -2.95
CA THR A 35 -8.31 16.71 -3.89
C THR A 35 -9.59 16.78 -3.05
N LYS A 36 -10.60 17.56 -3.46
CA LYS A 36 -11.90 17.70 -2.76
C LYS A 36 -12.64 16.36 -2.52
N THR A 37 -12.11 15.27 -3.03
CA THR A 37 -12.65 13.90 -2.98
C THR A 37 -11.81 12.95 -2.13
N GLU A 38 -10.60 13.34 -1.72
CA GLU A 38 -9.63 12.48 -1.04
C GLU A 38 -9.15 13.16 0.25
N GLY A 39 -9.94 13.04 1.30
CA GLY A 39 -9.57 13.62 2.59
C GLY A 39 -8.50 12.80 3.30
N TYR A 40 -7.25 12.77 2.80
CA TYR A 40 -6.13 12.20 3.52
C TYR A 40 -4.87 13.05 3.35
N SER A 41 -3.98 12.98 4.32
CA SER A 41 -2.61 13.48 4.22
C SER A 41 -1.65 12.32 3.96
N SER A 42 -0.54 12.56 3.29
CA SER A 42 0.45 11.50 3.04
C SER A 42 1.88 12.00 3.06
N VAL A 43 2.78 11.07 3.38
CA VAL A 43 4.23 11.23 3.23
C VAL A 43 4.72 10.18 2.25
N ALA A 44 5.40 10.61 1.20
CA ALA A 44 6.09 9.70 0.30
C ALA A 44 7.42 9.26 0.91
N LEU A 45 7.70 7.96 0.87
CA LEU A 45 8.97 7.35 1.24
C LEU A 45 9.66 6.89 -0.04
N PHE A 46 10.91 7.28 -0.19
CA PHE A 46 11.76 6.78 -1.27
C PHE A 46 12.57 5.59 -0.77
N GLU A 47 13.17 4.83 -1.69
CA GLU A 47 14.03 3.70 -1.35
C GLU A 47 15.13 4.08 -0.35
N LYS A 48 15.72 5.26 -0.52
CA LYS A 48 16.70 5.83 0.41
C LYS A 48 16.18 5.90 1.85
N ASP A 49 14.95 6.36 2.06
CA ASP A 49 14.38 6.47 3.41
C ASP A 49 14.23 5.09 4.06
N LEU A 50 13.80 4.08 3.30
CA LEU A 50 13.65 2.71 3.78
C LEU A 50 14.99 2.06 4.16
N ILE A 51 16.06 2.41 3.43
CA ILE A 51 17.41 1.84 3.65
C ILE A 51 18.15 2.57 4.77
N GLU A 52 18.09 3.90 4.83
CA GLU A 52 18.90 4.73 5.72
C GLU A 52 18.24 5.02 7.07
N SER A 53 16.93 4.79 7.22
CA SER A 53 16.19 5.09 8.46
C SER A 53 15.95 3.84 9.29
N PRO A 54 16.65 3.64 10.41
CA PRO A 54 16.48 2.46 11.27
C PRO A 54 15.02 2.26 11.75
N GLN A 55 14.26 3.34 11.93
CA GLN A 55 12.85 3.32 12.32
C GLN A 55 11.96 2.68 11.25
N LEU A 56 12.42 2.62 9.99
CA LEU A 56 11.68 2.04 8.86
C LEU A 56 12.14 0.62 8.49
N TYR A 57 13.15 0.04 9.15
CA TYR A 57 13.61 -1.32 8.85
C TYR A 57 12.52 -2.38 9.08
N SER A 58 11.65 -2.18 10.07
CA SER A 58 10.51 -3.06 10.28
C SER A 58 9.49 -2.98 9.14
N LEU A 59 9.27 -1.79 8.58
CA LEU A 59 8.41 -1.60 7.41
C LEU A 59 9.01 -2.28 6.17
N GLN A 60 10.32 -2.11 5.93
CA GLN A 60 11.03 -2.77 4.83
C GLN A 60 10.90 -4.29 4.94
N ARG A 61 11.14 -4.86 6.13
CA ARG A 61 10.96 -6.28 6.42
C ARG A 61 9.52 -6.74 6.15
N ALA A 62 8.53 -6.00 6.64
CA ALA A 62 7.12 -6.33 6.47
C ALA A 62 6.69 -6.34 5.00
N ILE A 63 7.17 -5.39 4.20
CA ILE A 63 6.94 -5.35 2.75
C ILE A 63 7.54 -6.58 2.06
N ALA A 64 8.78 -6.94 2.40
CA ALA A 64 9.47 -8.11 1.85
C ALA A 64 8.76 -9.42 2.22
N GLU A 65 8.35 -9.58 3.48
CA GLU A 65 7.60 -10.75 3.95
C GLU A 65 6.25 -10.90 3.24
N LEU A 66 5.53 -9.80 3.04
CA LEU A 66 4.24 -9.81 2.35
C LEU A 66 4.41 -10.15 0.86
N LYS A 67 5.45 -9.61 0.22
CA LYS A 67 5.82 -9.97 -1.17
C LYS A 67 6.14 -11.45 -1.30
N ASN A 68 6.95 -12.00 -0.39
CA ASN A 68 7.33 -13.41 -0.42
C ASN A 68 6.10 -14.31 -0.25
N LEU A 69 5.21 -14.00 0.70
CA LEU A 69 3.94 -14.72 0.85
C LEU A 69 3.12 -14.70 -0.45
N TYR A 70 3.03 -13.54 -1.09
CA TYR A 70 2.26 -13.38 -2.32
C TYR A 70 2.84 -14.24 -3.47
N ILE A 71 4.16 -14.31 -3.57
CA ILE A 71 4.85 -15.15 -4.57
C ILE A 71 4.70 -16.64 -4.26
N GLU A 72 4.71 -17.03 -2.98
CA GLU A 72 4.47 -18.41 -2.57
C GLU A 72 3.05 -18.88 -2.93
N GLU A 73 2.05 -18.01 -2.73
CA GLU A 73 0.66 -18.31 -3.07
C GLU A 73 0.40 -18.25 -4.59
N TYR A 74 1.14 -17.41 -5.33
CA TYR A 74 0.98 -17.19 -6.78
C TYR A 74 2.34 -17.27 -7.51
N PRO A 75 2.93 -18.47 -7.61
CA PRO A 75 4.29 -18.64 -8.14
C PRO A 75 4.44 -18.30 -9.62
N GLU A 76 3.34 -18.22 -10.36
CA GLU A 76 3.32 -17.80 -11.77
C GLU A 76 3.91 -16.40 -11.95
N LEU A 77 3.76 -15.52 -10.97
CA LEU A 77 4.32 -14.17 -11.01
C LEU A 77 5.84 -14.16 -11.13
N ASN A 78 6.51 -15.11 -10.51
CA ASN A 78 7.97 -15.22 -10.56
C ASN A 78 8.47 -16.08 -11.73
N LYS A 79 7.64 -17.03 -12.20
CA LYS A 79 8.05 -18.02 -13.20
C LYS A 79 7.91 -17.49 -14.63
N TYR A 80 6.88 -16.69 -14.89
CA TYR A 80 6.51 -16.32 -16.25
C TYR A 80 6.54 -14.83 -16.52
N VAL A 81 6.88 -14.03 -15.52
CA VAL A 81 6.81 -12.58 -15.61
C VAL A 81 8.17 -11.97 -15.27
N ASN A 82 8.45 -10.82 -15.87
CA ASN A 82 9.68 -10.09 -15.62
C ASN A 82 9.86 -9.73 -14.14
N PRO A 83 11.11 -9.58 -13.69
CA PRO A 83 11.39 -9.10 -12.34
C PRO A 83 10.62 -7.84 -12.02
N TRP A 84 10.12 -7.75 -10.82
CA TRP A 84 9.37 -6.62 -10.32
C TRP A 84 10.05 -5.98 -9.12
N ALA A 85 10.01 -4.67 -9.07
CA ALA A 85 10.63 -3.85 -8.06
C ALA A 85 9.58 -3.05 -7.28
N LEU A 86 9.96 -2.62 -6.10
CA LEU A 86 9.19 -1.65 -5.33
C LEU A 86 9.28 -0.28 -6.03
N ASP A 87 8.12 0.32 -6.34
CA ASP A 87 8.06 1.65 -6.94
C ASP A 87 8.26 2.73 -5.87
N TYR A 88 7.27 2.92 -5.03
CA TYR A 88 7.37 3.80 -3.87
C TYR A 88 6.41 3.38 -2.77
N VAL A 89 6.61 3.95 -1.59
CA VAL A 89 5.74 3.75 -0.43
C VAL A 89 5.18 5.09 0.02
N ARG A 90 3.92 5.11 0.43
CA ARG A 90 3.31 6.26 1.10
C ARG A 90 2.75 5.84 2.44
N ILE A 91 3.04 6.63 3.47
CA ILE A 91 2.30 6.57 4.72
C ILE A 91 1.14 7.56 4.58
N LYS A 92 -0.08 7.02 4.56
CA LYS A 92 -1.33 7.77 4.42
C LYS A 92 -2.01 7.89 5.76
N TRP A 93 -2.57 9.06 6.03
CA TRP A 93 -3.26 9.39 7.25
C TRP A 93 -4.65 9.98 6.99
N TRP A 94 -5.65 9.42 7.63
CA TRP A 94 -7.03 9.91 7.64
C TRP A 94 -7.42 10.32 9.04
N LYS A 95 -7.95 11.52 9.19
CA LYS A 95 -8.60 12.00 10.41
C LYS A 95 -10.01 11.39 10.54
N PRO A 96 -10.60 11.40 11.75
CA PRO A 96 -12.01 11.03 11.92
C PRO A 96 -12.92 11.85 10.98
N GLY A 97 -13.70 11.14 10.18
CA GLY A 97 -14.57 11.74 9.16
C GLY A 97 -13.99 11.73 7.73
N ASP A 98 -12.68 11.61 7.60
CA ASP A 98 -12.03 11.53 6.29
C ASP A 98 -12.28 10.15 5.65
N HIS A 99 -12.20 10.11 4.33
CA HIS A 99 -12.40 8.89 3.55
C HIS A 99 -11.72 8.96 2.19
N TYR A 100 -11.54 7.80 1.59
CA TYR A 100 -11.24 7.65 0.18
C TYR A 100 -12.33 6.78 -0.43
N SER A 101 -13.43 7.41 -0.83
CA SER A 101 -14.67 6.71 -1.21
C SER A 101 -14.81 6.44 -2.70
N VAL A 102 -13.85 6.87 -3.50
CA VAL A 102 -13.87 6.63 -4.95
C VAL A 102 -13.45 5.20 -5.26
N TRP A 103 -14.29 4.50 -6.04
CA TRP A 103 -13.92 3.19 -6.57
C TRP A 103 -12.83 3.35 -7.63
N HIS A 104 -11.67 2.78 -7.41
CA HIS A 104 -10.52 2.88 -8.29
C HIS A 104 -9.74 1.57 -8.40
N SER A 105 -8.92 1.47 -9.41
CA SER A 105 -7.82 0.53 -9.52
C SER A 105 -6.52 1.31 -9.72
N GLU A 106 -5.41 0.70 -9.38
CA GLU A 106 -4.11 1.38 -9.41
C GLU A 106 -3.42 1.34 -10.77
N HIS A 107 -3.91 0.48 -11.66
CA HIS A 107 -3.50 0.42 -13.05
C HIS A 107 -4.46 1.29 -13.86
N SER A 108 -4.00 2.44 -14.31
CA SER A 108 -4.80 3.44 -15.03
C SER A 108 -4.01 4.00 -16.24
N PRO A 109 -4.65 4.29 -17.36
CA PRO A 109 -4.00 4.92 -18.51
C PRO A 109 -3.78 6.42 -18.32
N GLU A 110 -4.27 7.03 -17.26
CA GLU A 110 -4.16 8.47 -17.01
C GLU A 110 -2.72 8.93 -16.77
N GLU A 111 -1.89 8.06 -16.19
CA GLU A 111 -0.49 8.33 -15.95
C GLU A 111 0.37 7.16 -16.42
N GLN A 112 1.40 7.43 -17.23
CA GLN A 112 2.27 6.39 -17.80
C GLN A 112 2.90 5.47 -16.75
N GLN A 113 3.29 6.02 -15.61
CA GLN A 113 3.88 5.25 -14.51
C GLN A 113 2.90 4.24 -13.88
N THR A 114 1.59 4.45 -14.00
CA THR A 114 0.59 3.52 -13.45
C THR A 114 0.39 2.29 -14.32
N LEU A 115 0.76 2.37 -15.62
CA LEU A 115 0.64 1.26 -16.56
C LEU A 115 1.55 0.08 -16.25
N ILE A 116 2.63 0.29 -15.52
CA ILE A 116 3.58 -0.77 -15.14
C ILE A 116 3.32 -1.37 -13.76
N ARG A 117 2.28 -0.89 -13.04
CA ARG A 117 1.92 -1.43 -11.72
C ARG A 117 1.32 -2.82 -11.83
N VAL A 118 1.87 -3.75 -11.07
CA VAL A 118 1.48 -5.16 -11.04
C VAL A 118 0.63 -5.48 -9.83
N ALA A 119 1.12 -5.10 -8.67
CA ALA A 119 0.48 -5.37 -7.40
C ALA A 119 0.57 -4.17 -6.47
N GLN A 120 -0.46 -4.03 -5.64
CA GLN A 120 -0.50 -3.08 -4.54
C GLN A 120 -0.39 -3.83 -3.22
N PHE A 121 0.27 -3.22 -2.24
CA PHE A 121 0.18 -3.63 -0.86
C PHE A 121 -0.38 -2.53 0.02
N LEU A 122 -1.08 -2.94 1.08
CA LEU A 122 -1.51 -2.09 2.18
C LEU A 122 -1.09 -2.74 3.50
N ILE A 123 -0.36 -1.99 4.34
CA ILE A 123 -0.01 -2.40 5.70
C ILE A 123 -0.69 -1.42 6.65
N TYR A 124 -1.63 -1.91 7.45
CA TYR A 124 -2.38 -1.10 8.39
C TYR A 124 -1.53 -0.84 9.63
N LEU A 125 -1.24 0.44 9.90
CA LEU A 125 -0.39 0.87 11.02
C LEU A 125 -1.21 1.21 12.28
N SER A 126 -2.54 1.23 12.17
CA SER A 126 -3.43 1.49 13.30
C SER A 126 -4.67 0.63 13.25
N ASP A 127 -5.23 0.34 14.43
CA ASP A 127 -6.58 -0.20 14.54
C ASP A 127 -7.61 0.88 14.21
N ASN A 128 -8.58 0.54 13.37
CA ASN A 128 -9.68 1.43 13.02
C ASN A 128 -10.90 0.60 12.60
N ASP A 129 -12.08 1.19 12.74
CA ASP A 129 -13.33 0.57 12.25
C ASP A 129 -13.57 0.76 10.76
N ALA A 130 -12.62 1.42 10.07
CA ALA A 130 -12.65 1.57 8.63
C ALA A 130 -12.19 0.29 7.92
N TYR A 131 -12.64 0.15 6.69
CA TYR A 131 -12.36 -0.99 5.83
C TYR A 131 -11.73 -0.54 4.51
N THR A 132 -10.97 -1.44 3.90
CA THR A 132 -10.72 -1.45 2.47
C THR A 132 -11.77 -2.34 1.83
N HIS A 133 -12.68 -1.75 1.06
CA HIS A 133 -13.75 -2.44 0.36
C HIS A 133 -13.30 -2.80 -1.05
N PHE A 134 -13.56 -4.03 -1.46
CA PHE A 134 -13.39 -4.49 -2.84
C PHE A 134 -14.75 -4.69 -3.50
N LYS A 135 -14.85 -4.43 -4.81
CA LYS A 135 -16.11 -4.64 -5.54
C LYS A 135 -16.53 -6.10 -5.62
N ARG A 136 -15.55 -7.01 -5.69
CA ARG A 136 -15.77 -8.43 -5.98
C ARG A 136 -15.20 -9.38 -4.93
N HIS A 137 -14.60 -8.83 -3.86
CA HIS A 137 -13.96 -9.60 -2.79
C HIS A 137 -14.41 -9.08 -1.42
N ASP A 138 -14.11 -9.84 -0.39
CA ASP A 138 -14.44 -9.46 0.98
C ASP A 138 -13.69 -8.20 1.41
N SER A 139 -14.36 -7.40 2.22
CA SER A 139 -13.76 -6.19 2.78
C SER A 139 -12.74 -6.53 3.87
N VAL A 140 -11.64 -5.79 3.89
CA VAL A 140 -10.60 -5.97 4.90
C VAL A 140 -10.65 -4.83 5.90
N LYS A 141 -10.83 -5.17 7.18
CA LYS A 141 -10.81 -4.22 8.29
C LYS A 141 -9.39 -3.74 8.57
N SER A 142 -9.24 -2.46 8.87
CA SER A 142 -7.97 -1.88 9.31
C SER A 142 -7.60 -2.45 10.70
N LYS A 143 -6.55 -3.27 10.74
CA LYS A 143 -6.01 -3.87 11.96
C LYS A 143 -4.52 -3.64 12.04
N CYS A 144 -4.06 -3.06 13.13
CA CYS A 144 -2.65 -2.74 13.36
C CYS A 144 -1.74 -3.95 13.12
N GLY A 145 -0.69 -3.76 12.34
CA GLY A 145 0.27 -4.79 11.97
C GLY A 145 -0.20 -5.81 10.93
N CYS A 146 -1.43 -5.67 10.40
CA CYS A 146 -1.93 -6.54 9.33
C CYS A 146 -1.57 -5.95 7.97
N GLY A 147 -1.18 -6.79 7.01
CA GLY A 147 -0.96 -6.40 5.62
C GLY A 147 -1.75 -7.24 4.64
N ILE A 148 -2.07 -6.64 3.51
CA ILE A 148 -2.64 -7.30 2.34
C ILE A 148 -1.86 -6.93 1.09
N MET A 149 -1.82 -7.86 0.13
CA MET A 149 -1.28 -7.65 -1.21
C MET A 149 -2.22 -8.22 -2.25
N PHE A 150 -2.43 -7.49 -3.35
CA PHE A 150 -3.39 -7.82 -4.38
C PHE A 150 -3.01 -7.19 -5.73
N PRO A 151 -3.56 -7.68 -6.86
CA PRO A 151 -3.32 -7.10 -8.18
C PRO A 151 -3.73 -5.63 -8.28
N ALA A 152 -2.94 -4.82 -8.94
CA ALA A 152 -3.22 -3.41 -9.17
C ALA A 152 -4.37 -3.16 -10.18
N TYR A 153 -4.87 -4.21 -10.83
CA TYR A 153 -5.78 -4.15 -11.96
C TYR A 153 -7.26 -3.95 -11.57
N TYR A 154 -8.08 -3.68 -12.57
CA TYR A 154 -9.54 -3.48 -12.46
C TYR A 154 -10.30 -4.65 -11.82
N THR A 155 -9.74 -5.85 -11.82
CA THR A 155 -10.28 -7.03 -11.12
C THR A 155 -10.38 -6.79 -9.61
N HIS A 156 -9.50 -5.96 -9.06
CA HIS A 156 -9.40 -5.62 -7.65
C HIS A 156 -9.76 -4.15 -7.37
N THR A 157 -10.73 -3.63 -8.13
CA THR A 157 -11.29 -2.30 -7.87
C THR A 157 -11.74 -2.19 -6.42
N HIS A 158 -11.23 -1.17 -5.72
CA HIS A 158 -11.43 -1.00 -4.29
C HIS A 158 -11.63 0.46 -3.89
N LYS A 159 -12.02 0.68 -2.63
CA LYS A 159 -12.12 1.99 -1.98
C LYS A 159 -11.92 1.89 -0.48
N GLY A 160 -11.58 3.01 0.18
CA GLY A 160 -11.63 3.13 1.63
C GLY A 160 -13.03 3.49 2.14
N SER A 161 -13.39 3.03 3.33
CA SER A 161 -14.57 3.54 4.04
C SER A 161 -14.22 4.77 4.88
N ILE A 162 -15.24 5.46 5.35
CA ILE A 162 -15.12 6.61 6.27
C ILE A 162 -14.36 6.16 7.53
N CYS A 163 -13.35 6.95 7.91
CA CYS A 163 -12.68 6.82 9.19
C CYS A 163 -13.64 7.26 10.30
N LYS A 164 -13.97 6.34 11.22
CA LYS A 164 -14.97 6.61 12.27
C LYS A 164 -14.44 7.56 13.35
N LYS A 165 -15.37 8.14 14.13
CA LYS A 165 -15.06 9.10 15.18
C LYS A 165 -14.06 8.56 16.21
N GLY A 166 -13.10 9.39 16.57
CA GLY A 166 -12.20 9.20 17.70
C GLY A 166 -10.84 8.57 17.40
N LEU A 167 -10.63 7.95 16.24
CA LEU A 167 -9.36 7.29 15.90
C LEU A 167 -8.88 7.69 14.51
N ASN A 168 -7.63 8.08 14.42
CA ASN A 168 -6.94 8.24 13.14
C ASN A 168 -6.69 6.88 12.49
N ARG A 169 -6.68 6.85 11.16
CA ARG A 169 -6.30 5.67 10.38
C ARG A 169 -4.98 5.93 9.69
N PHE A 170 -4.03 5.02 9.88
CA PHE A 170 -2.73 5.08 9.22
C PHE A 170 -2.51 3.82 8.40
N ILE A 171 -2.03 3.99 7.17
CA ILE A 171 -1.70 2.89 6.26
C ILE A 171 -0.39 3.21 5.55
N ALA A 172 0.55 2.26 5.54
CA ALA A 172 1.63 2.24 4.58
C ALA A 172 1.12 1.53 3.32
N SER A 173 1.17 2.22 2.18
CA SER A 173 0.75 1.68 0.88
C SER A 173 1.83 1.88 -0.16
N GLY A 174 1.95 0.95 -1.09
CA GLY A 174 2.89 1.05 -2.20
C GLY A 174 2.59 0.06 -3.29
N TYR A 175 3.41 0.08 -4.31
CA TYR A 175 3.21 -0.69 -5.52
C TYR A 175 4.47 -1.46 -5.89
N PHE A 176 4.27 -2.62 -6.50
CA PHE A 176 5.30 -3.30 -7.25
C PHE A 176 5.03 -3.10 -8.74
N VAL A 177 6.11 -2.84 -9.48
CA VAL A 177 6.08 -2.57 -10.91
C VAL A 177 6.95 -3.56 -11.65
N PHE A 178 6.61 -3.87 -12.89
CA PHE A 178 7.51 -4.63 -13.75
C PHE A 178 8.68 -3.77 -14.17
N LEU A 179 9.87 -4.31 -14.04
CA LEU A 179 11.05 -3.71 -14.65
C LEU A 179 11.01 -3.98 -16.15
N PRO A 180 11.21 -2.96 -16.99
CA PRO A 180 11.30 -3.19 -18.43
C PRO A 180 12.48 -4.12 -18.71
N PRO A 181 12.32 -5.11 -19.59
CA PRO A 181 13.34 -6.12 -19.86
C PRO A 181 14.63 -5.55 -20.48
N TYR A 182 14.55 -4.38 -21.12
CA TYR A 182 15.67 -3.66 -21.72
C TYR A 182 15.34 -2.18 -21.85
N PRO A 183 16.34 -1.30 -21.98
CA PRO A 183 16.08 0.07 -22.38
C PRO A 183 15.26 0.07 -23.68
N PRO A 184 14.32 1.03 -23.85
CA PRO A 184 13.49 1.09 -25.05
C PRO A 184 14.42 1.09 -26.27
N TYR A 185 14.12 0.21 -27.23
CA TYR A 185 14.83 0.21 -28.50
C TYR A 185 14.85 1.64 -29.02
N GLN A 186 16.05 2.18 -29.22
CA GLN A 186 16.19 3.41 -30.01
C GLN A 186 15.80 3.02 -31.42
N VAL A 187 14.61 3.44 -31.83
CA VAL A 187 14.13 3.35 -33.21
C VAL A 187 14.71 4.53 -33.98
#